data_69570cd49f1004c59c9b9ddc4f033f0d
#
_entry.id   69570cd49f1004c59c9b9ddc4f033f0d
#
_cell.length_a   1.000
_cell.length_b   1.000
_cell.length_c   1.000
_cell.angle_alpha   90.00
_cell.angle_beta   90.00
_cell.angle_gamma   90.00
#
_symmetry.space_group_name_H-M   'P 1'
#
loop_
_entity.id
_entity.type
_entity.pdbx_description
1 polymer ?
#
loop_
_entity_poly.entity_id
_entity_poly.type
_entity_poly.pdbx_seq_one_letter_code
_entity_poly.pdbx_strand_id
1 'polypeptide(L)'
;PCCHALIEAGIAKVVCAITDPNPQVAGNGFAKLRAAGVHVEMDDAAGQACRELNIGFFSRMVRGTPWVRMKAATSLDGVTALHNGQSQWITGPAARADGHAWRARACAILTGIGTVLQDNPRLNVREVQTPRQPRIVVVDSKLDMPLDAHVLKAPGACTIYTSSTNAPKTQALQALGATVVVMPNAAGKVDLAA
;
A
#
# COMPACT_ATOMS: atom_id res chain seq x y z
N PRO A 1 23.97 5.63 -8.68
CA PRO A 1 24.58 6.25 -7.50
C PRO A 1 25.24 5.21 -6.58
N CYS A 2 24.55 4.13 -6.13
CA CYS A 2 25.10 3.18 -5.15
C CYS A 2 26.41 2.52 -5.59
N CYS A 3 26.54 2.05 -6.83
CA CYS A 3 27.77 1.43 -7.30
C CYS A 3 28.96 2.40 -7.31
N HIS A 4 28.76 3.69 -7.62
CA HIS A 4 29.80 4.70 -7.54
C HIS A 4 30.28 4.92 -6.12
N ALA A 5 29.38 5.05 -5.16
CA ALA A 5 29.72 5.20 -3.75
C ALA A 5 30.53 4.01 -3.20
N LEU A 6 30.19 2.78 -3.62
CA LEU A 6 30.94 1.58 -3.24
C LEU A 6 32.35 1.55 -3.84
N ILE A 7 32.50 1.99 -5.09
CA ILE A 7 33.82 2.10 -5.75
C ILE A 7 34.66 3.17 -5.07
N GLU A 8 34.10 4.36 -4.83
CA GLU A 8 34.79 5.47 -4.14
C GLU A 8 35.19 5.11 -2.72
N ALA A 9 34.40 4.29 -2.02
CA ALA A 9 34.72 3.79 -0.70
C ALA A 9 35.79 2.66 -0.70
N GLY A 10 36.28 2.23 -1.87
CA GLY A 10 37.31 1.20 -1.97
C GLY A 10 36.84 -0.19 -1.57
N ILE A 11 35.58 -0.51 -1.70
CA ILE A 11 35.01 -1.84 -1.34
C ILE A 11 35.59 -2.90 -2.28
N ALA A 12 36.22 -3.93 -1.73
CA ALA A 12 36.85 -5.00 -2.50
C ALA A 12 35.86 -6.08 -2.96
N LYS A 13 34.80 -6.35 -2.17
CA LYS A 13 33.80 -7.40 -2.45
C LYS A 13 32.38 -6.91 -2.11
N VAL A 14 31.44 -7.21 -2.99
CA VAL A 14 30.01 -6.96 -2.79
C VAL A 14 29.26 -8.28 -2.95
N VAL A 15 28.44 -8.64 -1.95
CA VAL A 15 27.53 -9.79 -2.00
C VAL A 15 26.11 -9.27 -2.21
N CYS A 16 25.43 -9.78 -3.23
CA CYS A 16 24.11 -9.34 -3.64
C CYS A 16 23.11 -10.49 -3.57
N ALA A 17 21.96 -10.25 -2.96
CA ALA A 17 20.90 -11.25 -2.84
C ALA A 17 20.13 -11.48 -4.16
N ILE A 18 20.02 -10.45 -5.02
CA ILE A 18 19.21 -10.52 -6.23
C ILE A 18 19.59 -9.41 -7.21
N THR A 19 19.45 -9.68 -8.50
CA THR A 19 19.54 -8.66 -9.55
C THR A 19 18.27 -7.79 -9.54
N ASP A 20 18.44 -6.48 -9.73
CA ASP A 20 17.32 -5.55 -9.84
C ASP A 20 16.45 -5.93 -11.06
N PRO A 21 15.15 -6.19 -10.88
CA PRO A 21 14.25 -6.56 -11.98
C PRO A 21 13.86 -5.37 -12.87
N ASN A 22 14.20 -4.13 -12.51
CA ASN A 22 13.93 -2.96 -13.33
C ASN A 22 14.80 -2.99 -14.59
N PRO A 23 14.23 -3.04 -15.82
CA PRO A 23 14.98 -3.10 -17.06
C PRO A 23 15.98 -1.94 -17.28
N GLN A 24 15.70 -0.78 -16.67
CA GLN A 24 16.59 0.39 -16.74
C GLN A 24 17.86 0.23 -15.88
N VAL A 25 17.84 -0.67 -14.92
CA VAL A 25 18.93 -0.89 -13.95
C VAL A 25 19.61 -2.24 -14.20
N ALA A 26 18.84 -3.29 -14.29
CA ALA A 26 19.12 -4.71 -14.60
C ALA A 26 20.60 -5.07 -14.83
N GLY A 27 21.36 -5.29 -13.76
CA GLY A 27 22.76 -5.73 -13.85
C GLY A 27 23.80 -4.65 -14.19
N ASN A 28 23.40 -3.46 -14.64
CA ASN A 28 24.32 -2.37 -15.01
C ASN A 28 25.23 -1.95 -13.83
N GLY A 29 24.70 -1.99 -12.60
CA GLY A 29 25.48 -1.75 -11.38
C GLY A 29 26.57 -2.80 -11.17
N PHE A 30 26.25 -4.06 -11.39
CA PHE A 30 27.22 -5.17 -11.27
C PHE A 30 28.33 -5.08 -12.32
N ALA A 31 27.98 -4.72 -13.57
CA ALA A 31 28.96 -4.52 -14.62
C ALA A 31 29.94 -3.38 -14.26
N LYS A 32 29.44 -2.26 -13.75
CA LYS A 32 30.27 -1.14 -13.28
C LYS A 32 31.19 -1.52 -12.11
N LEU A 33 30.69 -2.26 -11.14
CA LEU A 33 31.48 -2.75 -10.00
C LEU A 33 32.61 -3.66 -10.49
N ARG A 34 32.31 -4.64 -11.34
CA ARG A 34 33.32 -5.56 -11.90
C ARG A 34 34.37 -4.82 -12.73
N ALA A 35 33.95 -3.87 -13.56
CA ALA A 35 34.86 -3.05 -14.36
C ALA A 35 35.82 -2.21 -13.49
N ALA A 36 35.42 -1.85 -12.26
CA ALA A 36 36.25 -1.15 -11.29
C ALA A 36 37.08 -2.10 -10.40
N GLY A 37 37.10 -3.41 -10.68
CA GLY A 37 37.88 -4.40 -9.91
C GLY A 37 37.18 -4.90 -8.64
N VAL A 38 35.93 -4.54 -8.40
CA VAL A 38 35.17 -5.04 -7.23
C VAL A 38 34.66 -6.45 -7.53
N HIS A 39 34.93 -7.39 -6.62
CA HIS A 39 34.38 -8.74 -6.73
C HIS A 39 32.89 -8.74 -6.41
N VAL A 40 32.06 -9.23 -7.34
CA VAL A 40 30.58 -9.29 -7.18
C VAL A 40 30.15 -10.76 -7.14
N GLU A 41 29.61 -11.17 -6.00
CA GLU A 41 29.08 -12.50 -5.71
C GLU A 41 27.56 -12.45 -5.53
N MET A 42 26.85 -13.49 -5.97
CA MET A 42 25.40 -13.63 -5.75
C MET A 42 25.15 -14.60 -4.60
N ASP A 43 24.29 -14.21 -3.66
CA ASP A 43 23.78 -15.06 -2.58
C ASP A 43 22.33 -15.44 -2.89
N ASP A 44 22.14 -16.54 -3.61
CA ASP A 44 20.81 -17.02 -4.00
C ASP A 44 19.96 -17.44 -2.78
N ALA A 45 20.58 -17.83 -1.67
CA ALA A 45 19.87 -18.18 -0.44
C ALA A 45 19.16 -16.98 0.18
N ALA A 46 19.75 -15.78 0.09
CA ALA A 46 19.13 -14.54 0.53
C ALA A 46 18.10 -14.00 -0.48
N GLY A 47 18.04 -14.53 -1.69
CA GLY A 47 17.21 -14.02 -2.78
C GLY A 47 15.71 -14.06 -2.47
N GLN A 48 15.22 -15.13 -1.82
CA GLN A 48 13.80 -15.24 -1.44
C GLN A 48 13.43 -14.19 -0.39
N ALA A 49 14.21 -14.05 0.67
CA ALA A 49 13.97 -13.04 1.70
C ALA A 49 13.98 -11.62 1.12
N CYS A 50 14.90 -11.35 0.18
CA CYS A 50 14.96 -10.08 -0.54
C CYS A 50 13.69 -9.81 -1.35
N ARG A 51 13.14 -10.81 -2.05
CA ARG A 51 11.86 -10.68 -2.78
C ARG A 51 10.69 -10.40 -1.85
N GLU A 52 10.59 -11.11 -0.74
CA GLU A 52 9.53 -10.90 0.26
C GLU A 52 9.60 -9.52 0.89
N LEU A 53 10.79 -9.06 1.22
CA LEU A 53 11.01 -7.72 1.76
C LEU A 53 10.55 -6.63 0.78
N ASN A 54 10.78 -6.83 -0.51
CA ASN A 54 10.52 -5.87 -1.58
C ASN A 54 9.36 -6.30 -2.51
N ILE A 55 8.42 -7.11 -1.99
CA ILE A 55 7.39 -7.79 -2.80
C ILE A 55 6.58 -6.84 -3.69
N GLY A 56 6.25 -5.65 -3.19
CA GLY A 56 5.54 -4.62 -3.96
C GLY A 56 6.34 -4.09 -5.14
N PHE A 57 7.65 -3.87 -4.96
CA PHE A 57 8.56 -3.44 -6.02
C PHE A 57 8.69 -4.54 -7.10
N PHE A 58 8.91 -5.79 -6.68
CA PHE A 58 8.99 -6.92 -7.62
C PHE A 58 7.69 -7.13 -8.39
N SER A 59 6.55 -7.06 -7.72
CA SER A 59 5.25 -7.15 -8.39
C SER A 59 5.10 -6.07 -9.47
N ARG A 60 5.43 -4.82 -9.14
CA ARG A 60 5.37 -3.70 -10.06
C ARG A 60 6.31 -3.87 -11.26
N MET A 61 7.57 -4.27 -11.02
CA MET A 61 8.57 -4.36 -12.08
C MET A 61 8.38 -5.59 -12.97
N VAL A 62 8.00 -6.73 -12.41
CA VAL A 62 7.90 -8.00 -13.14
C VAL A 62 6.50 -8.22 -13.71
N ARG A 63 5.46 -7.83 -12.98
CA ARG A 63 4.05 -8.09 -13.34
C ARG A 63 3.32 -6.86 -13.89
N GLY A 64 3.88 -5.65 -13.72
CA GLY A 64 3.21 -4.39 -14.06
C GLY A 64 2.05 -4.01 -13.13
N THR A 65 1.76 -4.79 -12.10
CA THR A 65 0.63 -4.60 -11.18
C THR A 65 1.08 -4.43 -9.74
N PRO A 66 0.32 -3.71 -8.90
CA PRO A 66 0.63 -3.61 -7.47
C PRO A 66 0.52 -4.97 -6.79
N TRP A 67 1.25 -5.14 -5.68
CA TRP A 67 1.01 -6.24 -4.76
C TRP A 67 -0.17 -5.90 -3.84
N VAL A 68 -1.21 -6.73 -3.88
CA VAL A 68 -2.41 -6.55 -3.07
C VAL A 68 -2.40 -7.56 -1.93
N ARG A 69 -2.56 -7.07 -0.70
CA ARG A 69 -2.76 -7.88 0.51
C ARG A 69 -4.15 -7.62 1.06
N MET A 70 -4.99 -8.62 1.07
CA MET A 70 -6.30 -8.55 1.72
C MET A 70 -6.15 -8.82 3.23
N LYS A 71 -6.77 -7.96 4.08
CA LYS A 71 -6.92 -8.18 5.51
C LYS A 71 -8.39 -8.32 5.85
N ALA A 72 -8.76 -9.43 6.43
CA ALA A 72 -10.07 -9.64 7.03
C ALA A 72 -9.93 -9.90 8.53
N ALA A 73 -10.93 -9.49 9.32
CA ALA A 73 -11.10 -9.92 10.70
C ALA A 73 -12.35 -10.79 10.75
N THR A 74 -12.16 -12.08 11.04
CA THR A 74 -13.25 -13.05 11.04
C THR A 74 -13.19 -13.92 12.27
N SER A 75 -14.33 -14.46 12.68
CA SER A 75 -14.39 -15.61 13.56
C SER A 75 -13.85 -16.87 12.85
N LEU A 76 -13.72 -17.97 13.57
CA LEU A 76 -13.19 -19.22 13.03
C LEU A 76 -14.05 -19.80 11.89
N ASP A 77 -15.35 -19.55 11.91
CA ASP A 77 -16.33 -19.92 10.89
C ASP A 77 -16.45 -18.86 9.76
N GLY A 78 -15.57 -17.85 9.73
CA GLY A 78 -15.49 -16.89 8.63
C GLY A 78 -16.44 -15.70 8.72
N VAL A 79 -17.15 -15.53 9.83
CA VAL A 79 -18.12 -14.44 10.03
C VAL A 79 -17.42 -13.14 10.42
N THR A 80 -17.79 -12.03 9.80
CA THR A 80 -17.19 -10.71 10.02
C THR A 80 -17.97 -9.81 10.99
N ALA A 81 -19.20 -10.17 11.32
CA ALA A 81 -20.05 -9.48 12.28
C ALA A 81 -21.09 -10.43 12.87
N LEU A 82 -21.64 -10.14 14.03
CA LEU A 82 -22.80 -10.82 14.59
C LEU A 82 -24.07 -10.46 13.79
N HIS A 83 -25.15 -11.23 13.96
CA HIS A 83 -26.44 -10.97 13.30
C HIS A 83 -27.02 -9.58 13.60
N ASN A 84 -26.66 -8.99 14.74
CA ASN A 84 -27.05 -7.63 15.13
C ASN A 84 -26.12 -6.53 14.55
N GLY A 85 -25.13 -6.91 13.69
CA GLY A 85 -24.18 -6.00 13.07
C GLY A 85 -22.95 -5.67 13.93
N GLN A 86 -22.86 -6.18 15.16
CA GLN A 86 -21.72 -5.92 16.05
C GLN A 86 -20.48 -6.66 15.52
N SER A 87 -19.39 -5.92 15.23
CA SER A 87 -18.14 -6.43 14.65
C SER A 87 -16.90 -6.22 15.53
N GLN A 88 -17.03 -5.52 16.66
CA GLN A 88 -15.89 -5.16 17.51
C GLN A 88 -16.01 -5.85 18.86
N TRP A 89 -14.98 -6.58 19.35
CA TRP A 89 -13.70 -6.88 18.70
C TRP A 89 -13.64 -8.39 18.43
N ILE A 90 -13.48 -8.79 17.17
CA ILE A 90 -13.35 -10.19 16.77
C ILE A 90 -11.93 -10.70 17.06
N THR A 91 -10.93 -9.83 16.90
CA THR A 91 -9.51 -10.17 17.07
C THR A 91 -8.91 -9.49 18.30
N GLY A 92 -7.99 -10.18 18.97
CA GLY A 92 -7.30 -9.67 20.15
C GLY A 92 -6.29 -8.54 19.85
N PRO A 93 -5.73 -7.90 20.91
CA PRO A 93 -4.81 -6.77 20.76
C PRO A 93 -3.57 -7.10 19.92
N ALA A 94 -2.97 -8.29 20.10
CA ALA A 94 -1.80 -8.72 19.36
C ALA A 94 -2.06 -8.79 17.85
N ALA A 95 -3.19 -9.36 17.44
CA ALA A 95 -3.58 -9.41 16.02
C ALA A 95 -3.87 -8.02 15.44
N ARG A 96 -4.40 -7.09 16.25
CA ARG A 96 -4.60 -5.70 15.83
C ARG A 96 -3.27 -4.97 15.66
N ALA A 97 -2.31 -5.17 16.57
CA ALA A 97 -0.95 -4.62 16.45
C ALA A 97 -0.23 -5.14 15.20
N ASP A 98 -0.33 -6.45 14.90
CA ASP A 98 0.17 -7.02 13.65
C ASP A 98 -0.49 -6.39 12.42
N GLY A 99 -1.81 -6.18 12.44
CA GLY A 99 -2.52 -5.44 11.40
C GLY A 99 -1.99 -4.01 11.22
N HIS A 100 -1.55 -3.33 12.28
CA HIS A 100 -0.89 -2.01 12.18
C HIS A 100 0.52 -2.13 11.61
N ALA A 101 1.28 -3.17 11.91
CA ALA A 101 2.59 -3.43 11.32
C ALA A 101 2.48 -3.65 9.79
N TRP A 102 1.50 -4.44 9.34
CA TRP A 102 1.23 -4.61 7.91
C TRP A 102 0.78 -3.32 7.23
N ARG A 103 -0.03 -2.52 7.91
CA ARG A 103 -0.47 -1.20 7.41
C ARG A 103 0.71 -0.24 7.26
N ALA A 104 1.66 -0.25 8.18
CA ALA A 104 2.88 0.57 8.11
C ALA A 104 3.75 0.25 6.88
N ARG A 105 3.74 -0.99 6.42
CA ARG A 105 4.46 -1.44 5.21
C ARG A 105 3.73 -1.09 3.91
N ALA A 106 2.42 -0.84 3.94
CA ALA A 106 1.63 -0.54 2.76
C ALA A 106 1.88 0.87 2.23
N CYS A 107 1.81 1.05 0.91
CA CYS A 107 1.81 2.38 0.28
C CYS A 107 0.43 3.03 0.37
N ALA A 108 -0.63 2.22 0.28
CA ALA A 108 -2.01 2.65 0.39
C ALA A 108 -2.87 1.61 1.11
N ILE A 109 -3.91 2.08 1.80
CA ILE A 109 -4.98 1.27 2.37
C ILE A 109 -6.23 1.53 1.56
N LEU A 110 -6.74 0.50 0.90
CA LEU A 110 -7.96 0.59 0.11
C LEU A 110 -9.14 -0.02 0.88
N THR A 111 -10.27 0.69 0.86
CA THR A 111 -11.54 0.20 1.42
C THR A 111 -12.73 0.65 0.57
N GLY A 112 -13.87 0.02 0.78
CA GLY A 112 -15.15 0.47 0.23
C GLY A 112 -15.86 1.44 1.16
N ILE A 113 -16.77 2.23 0.60
CA ILE A 113 -17.58 3.19 1.37
C ILE A 113 -18.41 2.51 2.47
N GLY A 114 -18.86 1.28 2.25
CA GLY A 114 -19.60 0.52 3.26
C GLY A 114 -18.86 0.39 4.59
N THR A 115 -17.55 0.13 4.56
CA THR A 115 -16.71 0.08 5.78
C THR A 115 -16.65 1.45 6.48
N VAL A 116 -16.58 2.53 5.70
CA VAL A 116 -16.55 3.89 6.26
C VAL A 116 -17.86 4.22 6.96
N LEU A 117 -18.98 3.89 6.31
CA LEU A 117 -20.32 4.14 6.86
C LEU A 117 -20.61 3.30 8.12
N GLN A 118 -20.15 2.04 8.13
CA GLN A 118 -20.41 1.11 9.23
C GLN A 118 -19.51 1.35 10.44
N ASP A 119 -18.20 1.50 10.21
CA ASP A 119 -17.18 1.47 11.26
C ASP A 119 -16.55 2.84 11.54
N ASN A 120 -16.74 3.82 10.67
CA ASN A 120 -16.07 5.13 10.69
C ASN A 120 -14.57 5.01 11.08
N PRO A 121 -13.78 4.19 10.36
CA PRO A 121 -12.42 3.85 10.75
C PRO A 121 -11.45 5.00 10.49
N ARG A 122 -10.35 5.04 11.22
CA ARG A 122 -9.25 5.99 10.96
C ARG A 122 -8.31 5.53 9.86
N LEU A 123 -8.13 4.23 9.66
CA LEU A 123 -7.23 3.56 8.73
C LEU A 123 -5.74 3.97 8.82
N ASN A 124 -5.35 4.78 9.77
CA ASN A 124 -3.96 5.19 10.00
C ASN A 124 -3.17 4.13 10.79
N VAL A 125 -1.85 4.26 10.78
CA VAL A 125 -0.93 3.52 11.66
C VAL A 125 -0.83 4.28 12.98
N ARG A 126 -1.04 3.58 14.13
CA ARG A 126 -1.00 4.20 15.47
C ARG A 126 -0.45 3.29 16.58
N GLU A 127 -0.39 1.97 16.36
CA GLU A 127 0.06 1.01 17.38
C GLU A 127 1.50 0.54 17.17
N VAL A 128 2.15 0.98 16.08
CA VAL A 128 3.56 0.74 15.80
C VAL A 128 4.20 2.03 15.29
N GLN A 129 5.49 2.17 15.50
CA GLN A 129 6.25 3.29 14.94
C GLN A 129 6.34 3.17 13.42
N THR A 130 6.20 4.27 12.71
CA THR A 130 6.32 4.32 11.26
C THR A 130 6.86 5.69 10.82
N PRO A 131 7.80 5.73 9.86
CA PRO A 131 8.30 6.99 9.33
C PRO A 131 7.29 7.70 8.40
N ARG A 132 6.24 7.02 7.98
CA ARG A 132 5.19 7.56 7.09
C ARG A 132 3.84 6.91 7.33
N GLN A 133 2.78 7.62 6.98
CA GLN A 133 1.43 7.07 6.91
C GLN A 133 1.10 6.59 5.50
N PRO A 134 0.37 5.48 5.34
CA PRO A 134 -0.14 5.06 4.04
C PRO A 134 -1.19 6.05 3.52
N ARG A 135 -1.33 6.15 2.20
CA ARG A 135 -2.48 6.82 1.60
C ARG A 135 -3.76 6.05 1.92
N ILE A 136 -4.86 6.75 2.11
CA ILE A 136 -6.17 6.14 2.27
C ILE A 136 -6.90 6.26 0.93
N VAL A 137 -7.40 5.14 0.44
CA VAL A 137 -8.15 5.06 -0.82
C VAL A 137 -9.54 4.50 -0.52
N VAL A 138 -10.58 5.22 -0.91
CA VAL A 138 -11.96 4.79 -0.72
C VAL A 138 -12.66 4.67 -2.07
N VAL A 139 -13.27 3.51 -2.31
CA VAL A 139 -14.14 3.28 -3.46
C VAL A 139 -15.56 3.62 -3.05
N ASP A 140 -16.12 4.68 -3.65
CA ASP A 140 -17.42 5.25 -3.29
C ASP A 140 -18.19 5.67 -4.54
N SER A 141 -18.81 4.72 -5.21
CA SER A 141 -19.46 4.96 -6.49
C SER A 141 -20.52 6.06 -6.46
N LYS A 142 -21.22 6.25 -5.35
CA LYS A 142 -22.31 7.23 -5.22
C LYS A 142 -21.87 8.56 -4.57
N LEU A 143 -20.64 8.63 -4.06
CA LEU A 143 -20.11 9.74 -3.27
C LEU A 143 -20.89 9.94 -1.95
N ASP A 144 -21.17 8.82 -1.26
CA ASP A 144 -21.89 8.78 0.01
C ASP A 144 -20.98 9.13 1.22
N MET A 145 -19.69 9.43 1.01
CA MET A 145 -18.71 9.77 2.05
C MET A 145 -19.24 10.85 2.99
N PRO A 146 -19.35 10.59 4.32
CA PRO A 146 -19.70 11.62 5.29
C PRO A 146 -18.57 12.67 5.40
N LEU A 147 -18.92 13.95 5.54
CA LEU A 147 -17.95 15.04 5.66
C LEU A 147 -17.19 15.03 6.99
N ASP A 148 -17.69 14.34 7.99
CA ASP A 148 -17.08 14.17 9.31
C ASP A 148 -16.32 12.85 9.48
N ALA A 149 -16.25 12.02 8.43
CA ALA A 149 -15.59 10.72 8.46
C ALA A 149 -14.13 10.82 8.96
N HIS A 150 -13.75 9.90 9.82
CA HIS A 150 -12.40 9.88 10.42
C HIS A 150 -11.28 9.71 9.39
N VAL A 151 -11.54 9.06 8.27
CA VAL A 151 -10.56 8.89 7.17
C VAL A 151 -10.15 10.22 6.54
N LEU A 152 -11.01 11.25 6.58
CA LEU A 152 -10.73 12.59 6.07
C LEU A 152 -9.81 13.39 7.00
N LYS A 153 -9.79 13.04 8.30
CA LYS A 153 -8.98 13.69 9.36
C LYS A 153 -7.70 12.93 9.67
N ALA A 154 -7.48 11.78 9.03
CA ALA A 154 -6.31 10.95 9.29
C ALA A 154 -5.04 11.63 8.73
N PRO A 155 -3.87 11.43 9.36
CA PRO A 155 -2.59 11.98 8.89
C PRO A 155 -2.08 11.21 7.65
N GLY A 156 -2.84 11.19 6.60
CA GLY A 156 -2.54 10.54 5.30
C GLY A 156 -3.45 11.14 4.25
N ALA A 157 -2.96 11.29 3.01
CA ALA A 157 -3.80 11.79 1.93
C ALA A 157 -4.97 10.82 1.67
N CYS A 158 -6.19 11.31 1.66
CA CYS A 158 -7.39 10.54 1.33
C CYS A 158 -7.74 10.76 -0.14
N THR A 159 -7.84 9.69 -0.91
CA THR A 159 -8.32 9.70 -2.30
C THR A 159 -9.63 8.92 -2.37
N ILE A 160 -10.65 9.52 -2.97
CA ILE A 160 -11.97 8.92 -3.15
C ILE A 160 -12.18 8.71 -4.64
N TYR A 161 -12.34 7.47 -5.05
CA TYR A 161 -12.74 7.11 -6.40
C TYR A 161 -14.26 6.99 -6.46
N THR A 162 -14.88 7.70 -7.40
CA THR A 162 -16.34 7.77 -7.52
C THR A 162 -16.79 7.66 -8.98
N SER A 163 -18.04 7.26 -9.19
CA SER A 163 -18.72 7.44 -10.48
C SER A 163 -19.68 8.64 -10.48
N SER A 164 -19.83 9.31 -9.33
CA SER A 164 -20.73 10.44 -9.15
C SER A 164 -20.14 11.73 -9.71
N THR A 165 -20.99 12.54 -10.36
CA THR A 165 -20.67 13.88 -10.86
C THR A 165 -21.23 15.00 -9.96
N ASN A 166 -21.56 14.68 -8.69
CA ASN A 166 -22.09 15.64 -7.72
C ASN A 166 -21.04 16.70 -7.36
N ALA A 167 -21.03 17.81 -8.08
CA ALA A 167 -20.04 18.87 -7.93
C ALA A 167 -20.05 19.53 -6.53
N PRO A 168 -21.20 19.88 -5.91
CA PRO A 168 -21.21 20.43 -4.55
C PRO A 168 -20.56 19.50 -3.52
N LYS A 169 -20.86 18.20 -3.56
CA LYS A 169 -20.28 17.22 -2.65
C LYS A 169 -18.78 17.04 -2.88
N THR A 170 -18.37 17.03 -4.15
CA THR A 170 -16.95 16.95 -4.54
C THR A 170 -16.18 18.15 -3.97
N GLN A 171 -16.68 19.36 -4.14
CA GLN A 171 -16.05 20.58 -3.61
C GLN A 171 -15.96 20.55 -2.08
N ALA A 172 -17.00 20.10 -1.39
CA ALA A 172 -16.99 19.99 0.06
C ALA A 172 -15.92 19.00 0.56
N LEU A 173 -15.75 17.84 -0.10
CA LEU A 173 -14.73 16.85 0.23
C LEU A 173 -13.32 17.37 -0.09
N GLN A 174 -13.14 18.06 -1.20
CA GLN A 174 -11.87 18.69 -1.57
C GLN A 174 -11.47 19.80 -0.60
N ALA A 175 -12.42 20.58 -0.12
CA ALA A 175 -12.17 21.59 0.92
C ALA A 175 -11.68 20.98 2.25
N LEU A 176 -11.98 19.70 2.51
CA LEU A 176 -11.45 18.92 3.64
C LEU A 176 -10.10 18.24 3.34
N GLY A 177 -9.49 18.51 2.17
CA GLY A 177 -8.20 17.98 1.77
C GLY A 177 -8.25 16.62 1.06
N ALA A 178 -9.43 16.09 0.75
CA ALA A 178 -9.53 14.85 -0.02
C ALA A 178 -9.29 15.09 -1.52
N THR A 179 -8.69 14.12 -2.19
CA THR A 179 -8.67 14.06 -3.67
C THR A 179 -9.86 13.25 -4.13
N VAL A 180 -10.71 13.81 -4.99
CA VAL A 180 -11.85 13.10 -5.58
C VAL A 180 -11.58 12.85 -7.05
N VAL A 181 -11.62 11.57 -7.45
CA VAL A 181 -11.38 11.12 -8.83
C VAL A 181 -12.63 10.47 -9.38
N VAL A 182 -13.16 11.04 -10.46
CA VAL A 182 -14.35 10.51 -11.13
C VAL A 182 -13.91 9.50 -12.19
N MET A 183 -14.30 8.23 -12.00
CA MET A 183 -13.90 7.08 -12.83
C MET A 183 -15.09 6.13 -13.03
N PRO A 184 -16.10 6.47 -13.82
CA PRO A 184 -17.26 5.60 -14.03
C PRO A 184 -16.96 4.49 -15.04
N ASN A 185 -17.43 3.27 -14.76
CA ASN A 185 -17.57 2.23 -15.76
C ASN A 185 -18.97 2.27 -16.43
N ALA A 186 -19.19 1.40 -17.40
CA ALA A 186 -20.46 1.31 -18.14
C ALA A 186 -21.68 0.98 -17.24
N ALA A 187 -21.47 0.38 -16.07
CA ALA A 187 -22.53 0.04 -15.11
C ALA A 187 -22.77 1.17 -14.06
N GLY A 188 -22.17 2.34 -14.21
CA GLY A 188 -22.31 3.45 -13.27
C GLY A 188 -21.63 3.20 -11.91
N LYS A 189 -20.65 2.32 -11.87
CA LYS A 189 -19.77 2.07 -10.71
C LYS A 189 -18.37 2.61 -10.99
N VAL A 190 -17.54 2.68 -9.94
CA VAL A 190 -16.13 2.98 -10.13
C VAL A 190 -15.49 1.92 -11.00
N ASP A 191 -14.72 2.33 -12.02
CA ASP A 191 -13.92 1.44 -12.83
C ASP A 191 -12.66 1.04 -12.07
N LEU A 192 -12.58 -0.21 -11.62
CA LEU A 192 -11.43 -0.73 -10.89
C LEU A 192 -10.35 -1.35 -11.79
N ALA A 193 -10.57 -1.36 -13.11
CA ALA A 193 -9.64 -1.90 -14.09
C ALA A 193 -8.81 -0.79 -14.79
N ALA A 194 -9.22 0.46 -14.66
CA ALA A 194 -8.60 1.63 -15.28
C ALA A 194 -7.32 2.13 -14.58
#